data_3d63e601de96737e84a564994a2aed31
#
_entry.id   3d63e601de96737e84a564994a2aed31
#
_cell.length_a   1.000
_cell.length_b   1.000
_cell.length_c   1.000
_cell.angle_alpha   90.00
_cell.angle_beta   90.00
_cell.angle_gamma   90.00
#
_symmetry.space_group_name_H-M   'P 1'
#
loop_
_entity.id
_entity.type
_entity.pdbx_description
1 polymer ?
#
loop_
_entity_poly.entity_id
_entity_poly.type
_entity_poly.pdbx_seq_one_letter_code
_entity_poly.pdbx_strand_id
1 'polypeptide(L)'
;MNTRTKSPDTDAASAIPVLVRDLVKVYGKVTAVDHISFTLEPGTTVALLGGNGAGKTTTIAMLLGLVVPTSGEVRVFGADISKDREQVAHRMNFQSPYVDLPMRLTVRQNLTVYSGLFGVANAVERINYVAENLQITALLDRPTGKLSAGQKTRVGLAKAFLNAPELLLLDEPTASLDPDTADWIREKLRNYAKRRRATLLLASHNMTEVERLADRVILLDAGRIIEDGAPRALIETYGRETLEEVFLDVVRGRSSSDSVGDRQRPPSLLLEEAS
;
A
#
# COMPACT_ATOMS: atom_id res chain seq x y z
N MET A 1 -15.96 35.33 22.94
CA MET A 1 -16.22 33.88 23.11
C MET A 1 -16.84 33.36 21.82
N ASN A 2 -16.04 32.78 20.95
CA ASN A 2 -16.52 32.26 19.64
C ASN A 2 -16.26 30.75 19.64
N THR A 3 -17.26 30.00 20.09
CA THR A 3 -17.30 28.53 20.00
C THR A 3 -17.55 28.14 18.58
N ARG A 4 -16.49 27.80 17.84
CA ARG A 4 -16.63 27.09 16.56
C ARG A 4 -17.15 25.69 16.88
N THR A 5 -18.42 25.45 16.60
CA THR A 5 -19.00 24.11 16.56
C THR A 5 -18.30 23.32 15.44
N LYS A 6 -17.51 22.32 15.83
CA LYS A 6 -16.95 21.33 14.91
C LYS A 6 -18.12 20.55 14.29
N SER A 7 -18.20 20.53 12.96
CA SER A 7 -19.17 19.72 12.24
C SER A 7 -18.89 18.23 12.46
N PRO A 8 -19.93 17.36 12.65
CA PRO A 8 -19.74 15.94 12.90
C PRO A 8 -19.05 15.17 11.76
N ASP A 9 -19.06 15.71 10.53
CA ASP A 9 -18.37 15.11 9.37
C ASP A 9 -16.83 15.11 9.47
N THR A 10 -16.26 16.01 10.31
CA THR A 10 -14.80 16.11 10.43
C THR A 10 -14.19 14.95 11.23
N ASP A 11 -14.93 14.39 12.20
CA ASP A 11 -14.43 13.31 13.06
C ASP A 11 -14.49 11.93 12.36
N ALA A 12 -15.49 11.67 11.53
CA ALA A 12 -15.59 10.44 10.74
C ALA A 12 -14.51 10.38 9.65
N ALA A 13 -14.25 11.51 8.94
CA ALA A 13 -13.22 11.60 7.91
C ALA A 13 -11.80 11.46 8.47
N SER A 14 -11.57 11.81 9.75
CA SER A 14 -10.26 11.65 10.41
C SER A 14 -9.99 10.20 10.83
N ALA A 15 -11.02 9.34 10.87
CA ALA A 15 -10.89 7.93 11.18
C ALA A 15 -10.49 7.08 9.96
N ILE A 16 -10.77 7.52 8.72
CA ILE A 16 -10.44 6.82 7.47
C ILE A 16 -8.96 7.03 7.13
N PRO A 17 -8.12 5.95 7.09
CA PRO A 17 -6.69 6.07 6.80
C PRO A 17 -6.40 6.66 5.43
N VAL A 18 -7.16 6.26 4.40
CA VAL A 18 -6.98 6.76 3.02
C VAL A 18 -8.34 6.93 2.36
N LEU A 19 -8.54 8.09 1.75
CA LEU A 19 -9.65 8.41 0.88
C LEU A 19 -9.10 8.92 -0.45
N VAL A 20 -9.47 8.27 -1.53
CA VAL A 20 -9.15 8.66 -2.91
C VAL A 20 -10.44 8.92 -3.66
N ARG A 21 -10.55 10.07 -4.32
CA ARG A 21 -11.71 10.46 -5.13
C ARG A 21 -11.28 10.96 -6.49
N ASP A 22 -11.83 10.34 -7.52
CA ASP A 22 -11.70 10.71 -8.93
C ASP A 22 -10.24 11.03 -9.33
N LEU A 23 -9.31 10.19 -8.86
CA LEU A 23 -7.88 10.44 -8.96
C LEU A 23 -7.38 10.19 -10.38
N VAL A 24 -6.70 11.18 -10.94
CA VAL A 24 -6.11 11.11 -12.28
C VAL A 24 -4.64 11.50 -12.25
N LYS A 25 -3.82 10.74 -12.98
CA LYS A 25 -2.43 11.11 -13.25
C LYS A 25 -2.07 10.89 -14.70
N VAL A 26 -1.66 11.98 -15.36
CA VAL A 26 -1.21 12.00 -16.75
C VAL A 26 0.27 12.40 -16.80
N TYR A 27 1.07 11.66 -17.55
CA TYR A 27 2.46 11.96 -17.87
C TYR A 27 2.57 12.16 -19.38
N GLY A 28 2.66 13.42 -19.83
CA GLY A 28 2.65 13.77 -21.26
C GLY A 28 1.39 13.24 -21.95
N LYS A 29 1.54 12.16 -22.75
CA LYS A 29 0.42 11.53 -23.47
C LYS A 29 -0.10 10.26 -22.79
N VAL A 30 0.51 9.84 -21.69
CA VAL A 30 0.17 8.58 -21.00
C VAL A 30 -0.66 8.88 -19.77
N THR A 31 -1.87 8.35 -19.70
CA THR A 31 -2.69 8.35 -18.49
C THR A 31 -2.31 7.13 -17.64
N ALA A 32 -1.54 7.39 -16.58
CA ALA A 32 -1.07 6.33 -15.69
C ALA A 32 -2.09 5.92 -14.62
N VAL A 33 -2.97 6.85 -14.23
CA VAL A 33 -4.12 6.63 -13.33
C VAL A 33 -5.29 7.40 -13.90
N ASP A 34 -6.45 6.76 -14.03
CA ASP A 34 -7.60 7.23 -14.76
C ASP A 34 -8.88 7.08 -13.93
N HIS A 35 -9.27 8.18 -13.27
CA HIS A 35 -10.52 8.33 -12.52
C HIS A 35 -10.77 7.24 -11.46
N ILE A 36 -9.74 6.88 -10.66
CA ILE A 36 -9.92 5.89 -9.59
C ILE A 36 -10.45 6.52 -8.31
N SER A 37 -11.36 5.78 -7.63
CA SER A 37 -11.90 6.17 -6.33
C SER A 37 -11.94 4.96 -5.41
N PHE A 38 -11.41 5.07 -4.20
CA PHE A 38 -11.46 4.03 -3.17
C PHE A 38 -11.17 4.58 -1.78
N THR A 39 -11.50 3.80 -0.76
CA THR A 39 -11.13 4.07 0.64
C THR A 39 -10.35 2.90 1.21
N LEU A 40 -9.52 3.15 2.22
CA LEU A 40 -8.93 2.10 3.06
C LEU A 40 -9.53 2.21 4.46
N GLU A 41 -10.05 1.08 4.95
CA GLU A 41 -10.60 1.01 6.30
C GLU A 41 -9.50 0.78 7.35
N PRO A 42 -9.68 1.26 8.59
CA PRO A 42 -8.70 1.07 9.65
C PRO A 42 -8.43 -0.41 9.95
N GLY A 43 -7.16 -0.78 10.02
CA GLY A 43 -6.73 -2.12 10.40
C GLY A 43 -6.93 -3.19 9.33
N THR A 44 -7.24 -2.79 8.08
CA THR A 44 -7.37 -3.72 6.94
C THR A 44 -6.09 -3.82 6.13
N THR A 45 -5.91 -4.95 5.49
CA THR A 45 -4.86 -5.17 4.49
C THR A 45 -5.49 -5.16 3.11
N VAL A 46 -5.16 -4.15 2.31
CA VAL A 46 -5.69 -3.99 0.94
C VAL A 46 -4.57 -4.17 -0.08
N ALA A 47 -4.82 -4.92 -1.14
CA ALA A 47 -3.89 -5.11 -2.23
C ALA A 47 -4.32 -4.33 -3.47
N LEU A 48 -3.41 -3.53 -4.04
CA LEU A 48 -3.48 -3.05 -5.42
C LEU A 48 -2.86 -4.12 -6.33
N LEU A 49 -3.70 -4.85 -7.02
CA LEU A 49 -3.30 -5.93 -7.91
C LEU A 49 -3.38 -5.46 -9.38
N GLY A 50 -2.47 -5.92 -10.21
CA GLY A 50 -2.48 -5.57 -11.64
C GLY A 50 -1.13 -5.82 -12.31
N GLY A 51 -1.11 -5.85 -13.63
CA GLY A 51 0.10 -6.01 -14.42
C GLY A 51 1.07 -4.83 -14.31
N ASN A 52 2.21 -4.96 -14.98
CA ASN A 52 3.15 -3.85 -15.12
C ASN A 52 2.48 -2.69 -15.90
N GLY A 53 2.66 -1.47 -15.42
CA GLY A 53 2.02 -0.29 -16.03
C GLY A 53 0.55 -0.08 -15.63
N ALA A 54 -0.07 -0.93 -14.80
CA ALA A 54 -1.45 -0.77 -14.36
C ALA A 54 -1.72 0.47 -13.48
N GLY A 55 -0.68 1.20 -13.04
CA GLY A 55 -0.83 2.41 -12.23
C GLY A 55 -0.55 2.24 -10.73
N LYS A 56 -0.21 1.04 -10.25
CA LYS A 56 0.00 0.72 -8.83
C LYS A 56 1.03 1.63 -8.14
N THR A 57 2.26 1.66 -8.66
CA THR A 57 3.35 2.48 -8.08
C THR A 57 3.05 3.97 -8.17
N THR A 58 2.40 4.43 -9.26
CA THR A 58 1.97 5.82 -9.41
C THR A 58 0.91 6.18 -8.35
N THR A 59 -0.04 5.29 -8.10
CA THR A 59 -1.05 5.46 -7.04
C THR A 59 -0.38 5.56 -5.67
N ILE A 60 0.52 4.63 -5.31
CA ILE A 60 1.28 4.70 -4.06
C ILE A 60 2.07 6.01 -3.95
N ALA A 61 2.73 6.44 -5.02
CA ALA A 61 3.50 7.68 -5.02
C ALA A 61 2.62 8.92 -4.77
N MET A 62 1.38 8.95 -5.27
CA MET A 62 0.42 10.00 -4.98
C MET A 62 -0.08 9.93 -3.53
N LEU A 63 -0.34 8.75 -2.97
CA LEU A 63 -0.69 8.58 -1.56
C LEU A 63 0.43 9.03 -0.62
N LEU A 64 1.69 8.89 -1.03
CA LEU A 64 2.87 9.38 -0.30
C LEU A 64 3.08 10.89 -0.46
N GLY A 65 2.34 11.57 -1.35
CA GLY A 65 2.58 12.96 -1.70
C GLY A 65 3.92 13.19 -2.42
N LEU A 66 4.48 12.16 -3.06
CA LEU A 66 5.70 12.25 -3.88
C LEU A 66 5.38 12.66 -5.32
N VAL A 67 4.17 12.39 -5.76
CA VAL A 67 3.64 12.76 -7.07
C VAL A 67 2.35 13.53 -6.88
N VAL A 68 2.27 14.72 -7.47
CA VAL A 68 1.06 15.53 -7.46
C VAL A 68 0.07 14.97 -8.49
N PRO A 69 -1.19 14.71 -8.12
CA PRO A 69 -2.24 14.33 -9.07
C PRO A 69 -2.42 15.36 -10.19
N THR A 70 -2.88 14.93 -11.35
CA THR A 70 -3.34 15.83 -12.41
C THR A 70 -4.71 16.41 -12.06
N SER A 71 -5.59 15.57 -11.49
CA SER A 71 -6.88 15.96 -10.91
C SER A 71 -7.32 14.93 -9.86
N GLY A 72 -8.42 15.23 -9.17
CA GLY A 72 -8.94 14.40 -8.09
C GLY A 72 -8.34 14.75 -6.73
N GLU A 73 -8.69 13.96 -5.73
CA GLU A 73 -8.37 14.23 -4.33
C GLU A 73 -7.77 12.99 -3.65
N VAL A 74 -6.73 13.21 -2.83
CA VAL A 74 -6.16 12.20 -1.94
C VAL A 74 -6.12 12.76 -0.53
N ARG A 75 -6.81 12.10 0.39
CA ARG A 75 -6.70 12.38 1.82
C ARG A 75 -6.09 11.20 2.55
N VAL A 76 -5.17 11.49 3.45
CA VAL A 76 -4.59 10.51 4.37
C VAL A 76 -4.88 10.99 5.79
N PHE A 77 -5.58 10.17 6.58
CA PHE A 77 -6.06 10.53 7.91
C PHE A 77 -6.79 11.90 7.94
N GLY A 78 -7.57 12.18 6.89
CA GLY A 78 -8.32 13.43 6.72
C GLY A 78 -7.52 14.61 6.13
N ALA A 79 -6.19 14.58 6.14
CA ALA A 79 -5.35 15.63 5.57
C ALA A 79 -5.23 15.50 4.04
N ASP A 80 -5.34 16.60 3.32
CA ASP A 80 -5.03 16.66 1.87
C ASP A 80 -3.53 16.46 1.68
N ILE A 81 -3.14 15.30 1.12
CA ILE A 81 -1.74 14.92 1.00
C ILE A 81 -0.92 15.87 0.11
N SER A 82 -1.58 16.57 -0.79
CA SER A 82 -0.93 17.54 -1.70
C SER A 82 -0.56 18.86 -1.00
N LYS A 83 -1.20 19.17 0.13
CA LYS A 83 -1.02 20.43 0.87
C LYS A 83 -0.50 20.23 2.28
N ASP A 84 -1.02 19.21 2.96
CA ASP A 84 -0.89 19.03 4.40
C ASP A 84 -0.12 17.75 4.77
N ARG A 85 0.70 17.23 3.86
CA ARG A 85 1.46 15.97 4.02
C ARG A 85 2.21 15.89 5.36
N GLU A 86 2.78 16.97 5.81
CA GLU A 86 3.59 17.03 7.05
C GLU A 86 2.77 16.68 8.29
N GLN A 87 1.47 16.97 8.31
CA GLN A 87 0.57 16.68 9.42
C GLN A 87 0.42 15.17 9.67
N VAL A 88 0.60 14.33 8.62
CA VAL A 88 0.34 12.89 8.66
C VAL A 88 1.57 12.04 8.35
N ALA A 89 2.67 12.62 7.87
CA ALA A 89 3.86 11.89 7.46
C ALA A 89 4.44 11.00 8.57
N HIS A 90 4.34 11.41 9.83
CA HIS A 90 4.80 10.64 11.00
C HIS A 90 3.95 9.40 11.29
N ARG A 91 2.70 9.33 10.76
CA ARG A 91 1.76 8.20 10.94
C ARG A 91 1.85 7.18 9.82
N MET A 92 2.61 7.46 8.76
CA MET A 92 2.74 6.59 7.60
C MET A 92 4.20 6.24 7.31
N ASN A 93 4.41 5.13 6.62
CA ASN A 93 5.72 4.77 6.10
C ASN A 93 5.58 3.96 4.82
N PHE A 94 6.71 3.77 4.13
CA PHE A 94 6.78 3.10 2.84
C PHE A 94 7.98 2.18 2.76
N GLN A 95 7.80 1.02 2.12
CA GLN A 95 8.85 0.09 1.77
C GLN A 95 8.67 -0.42 0.35
N SER A 96 9.75 -0.41 -0.41
CA SER A 96 9.87 -1.00 -1.73
C SER A 96 11.25 -1.65 -1.87
N PRO A 97 11.39 -2.78 -2.56
CA PRO A 97 12.70 -3.38 -2.83
C PRO A 97 13.58 -2.52 -3.75
N TYR A 98 12.97 -1.56 -4.44
CA TYR A 98 13.67 -0.66 -5.37
C TYR A 98 14.24 0.59 -4.69
N VAL A 99 13.97 0.81 -3.40
CA VAL A 99 14.51 1.93 -2.62
C VAL A 99 15.67 1.44 -1.77
N ASP A 100 16.87 1.58 -2.29
CA ASP A 100 18.07 1.20 -1.57
C ASP A 100 18.40 2.16 -0.42
N LEU A 101 18.84 1.59 0.69
CA LEU A 101 19.48 2.32 1.79
C LEU A 101 20.91 2.67 1.40
N PRO A 102 21.50 3.77 1.92
CA PRO A 102 22.90 4.12 1.70
C PRO A 102 23.85 2.93 1.95
N MET A 103 24.43 2.40 0.87
CA MET A 103 25.13 1.10 0.88
C MET A 103 26.42 1.10 1.71
N ARG A 104 27.04 2.27 1.88
CA ARG A 104 28.30 2.42 2.65
C ARG A 104 28.07 2.46 4.16
N LEU A 105 26.88 2.86 4.58
CA LEU A 105 26.51 2.91 5.99
C LEU A 105 26.17 1.51 6.50
N THR A 106 26.44 1.27 7.79
CA THR A 106 25.96 0.07 8.46
C THR A 106 24.44 0.11 8.62
N VAL A 107 23.82 -1.04 8.88
CA VAL A 107 22.38 -1.14 9.18
C VAL A 107 22.03 -0.21 10.35
N ARG A 108 22.82 -0.24 11.43
CA ARG A 108 22.63 0.62 12.61
C ARG A 108 22.66 2.10 12.24
N GLN A 109 23.66 2.53 11.47
CA GLN A 109 23.79 3.92 11.03
C GLN A 109 22.58 4.35 10.19
N ASN A 110 22.18 3.52 9.24
CA ASN A 110 20.96 3.78 8.44
C ASN A 110 19.73 3.93 9.33
N LEU A 111 19.47 2.96 10.22
CA LEU A 111 18.30 3.02 11.11
C LEU A 111 18.36 4.22 12.07
N THR A 112 19.55 4.64 12.51
CA THR A 112 19.72 5.85 13.34
C THR A 112 19.35 7.11 12.58
N VAL A 113 19.82 7.26 11.34
CA VAL A 113 19.47 8.41 10.48
C VAL A 113 17.95 8.47 10.26
N TYR A 114 17.34 7.35 9.88
CA TYR A 114 15.89 7.29 9.66
C TYR A 114 15.09 7.49 10.95
N SER A 115 15.57 7.02 12.10
CA SER A 115 14.93 7.32 13.39
C SER A 115 14.90 8.82 13.67
N GLY A 116 15.97 9.54 13.36
CA GLY A 116 16.01 11.00 13.46
C GLY A 116 15.04 11.69 12.50
N LEU A 117 15.02 11.24 11.22
CA LEU A 117 14.11 11.78 10.21
C LEU A 117 12.63 11.56 10.55
N PHE A 118 12.31 10.45 11.21
CA PHE A 118 10.95 10.10 11.63
C PHE A 118 10.57 10.63 13.02
N GLY A 119 11.47 11.33 13.70
CA GLY A 119 11.22 11.88 15.04
C GLY A 119 11.05 10.81 16.12
N VAL A 120 11.72 9.66 16.01
CA VAL A 120 11.63 8.57 16.98
C VAL A 120 12.37 8.96 18.28
N ALA A 121 11.64 9.15 19.38
CA ALA A 121 12.18 9.65 20.63
C ALA A 121 13.29 8.75 21.24
N ASN A 122 13.06 7.44 21.33
CA ASN A 122 13.99 6.45 21.90
C ASN A 122 14.63 5.60 20.80
N ALA A 123 15.41 6.24 19.90
CA ALA A 123 15.94 5.61 18.70
C ALA A 123 16.69 4.31 18.97
N VAL A 124 17.58 4.26 19.99
CA VAL A 124 18.38 3.07 20.30
C VAL A 124 17.50 1.90 20.70
N GLU A 125 16.58 2.10 21.63
CA GLU A 125 15.63 1.09 22.09
C GLU A 125 14.74 0.61 20.92
N ARG A 126 14.24 1.56 20.12
CA ARG A 126 13.40 1.24 18.97
C ARG A 126 14.14 0.47 17.88
N ILE A 127 15.38 0.82 17.59
CA ILE A 127 16.23 0.09 16.65
C ILE A 127 16.46 -1.35 17.14
N ASN A 128 16.80 -1.55 18.41
CA ASN A 128 16.98 -2.88 18.98
C ASN A 128 15.68 -3.70 18.87
N TYR A 129 14.55 -3.12 19.25
CA TYR A 129 13.23 -3.77 19.15
C TYR A 129 12.91 -4.23 17.71
N VAL A 130 13.06 -3.35 16.70
CA VAL A 130 12.78 -3.74 15.31
C VAL A 130 13.82 -4.74 14.79
N ALA A 131 15.08 -4.64 15.24
CA ALA A 131 16.14 -5.55 14.85
C ALA A 131 15.89 -6.98 15.35
N GLU A 132 15.46 -7.13 16.60
CA GLU A 132 15.07 -8.42 17.17
C GLU A 132 13.84 -9.01 16.44
N ASN A 133 12.78 -8.22 16.28
CA ASN A 133 11.56 -8.67 15.62
C ASN A 133 11.78 -9.13 14.18
N LEU A 134 12.73 -8.50 13.46
CA LEU A 134 13.03 -8.81 12.06
C LEU A 134 14.31 -9.67 11.91
N GLN A 135 14.86 -10.17 13.03
CA GLN A 135 16.02 -11.08 13.05
C GLN A 135 17.23 -10.50 12.31
N ILE A 136 17.50 -9.21 12.51
CA ILE A 136 18.64 -8.50 11.90
C ILE A 136 19.67 -8.00 12.94
N THR A 137 19.55 -8.40 14.19
CA THR A 137 20.46 -7.96 15.26
C THR A 137 21.94 -8.22 14.92
N ALA A 138 22.26 -9.41 14.38
CA ALA A 138 23.60 -9.77 13.94
C ALA A 138 24.08 -9.00 12.70
N LEU A 139 23.19 -8.26 12.04
CA LEU A 139 23.50 -7.49 10.83
C LEU A 139 23.73 -6.01 11.14
N LEU A 140 23.41 -5.54 12.36
CA LEU A 140 23.39 -4.11 12.70
C LEU A 140 24.70 -3.38 12.37
N ASP A 141 25.83 -4.03 12.53
CA ASP A 141 27.13 -3.41 12.30
C ASP A 141 27.75 -3.75 10.92
N ARG A 142 26.97 -4.41 10.06
CA ARG A 142 27.34 -4.69 8.66
C ARG A 142 26.92 -3.57 7.72
N PRO A 143 27.74 -3.18 6.74
CA PRO A 143 27.36 -2.28 5.66
C PRO A 143 26.17 -2.86 4.87
N THR A 144 25.15 -2.03 4.57
CA THR A 144 23.95 -2.48 3.86
C THR A 144 24.23 -3.00 2.46
N GLY A 145 25.27 -2.50 1.78
CA GLY A 145 25.72 -2.99 0.49
C GLY A 145 26.24 -4.43 0.48
N LYS A 146 26.58 -5.00 1.67
CA LYS A 146 27.07 -6.40 1.82
C LYS A 146 25.96 -7.39 2.21
N LEU A 147 24.70 -6.97 2.19
CA LEU A 147 23.56 -7.80 2.55
C LEU A 147 23.00 -8.54 1.33
N SER A 148 22.48 -9.76 1.55
CA SER A 148 21.66 -10.46 0.55
C SER A 148 20.34 -9.74 0.30
N ALA A 149 19.62 -10.09 -0.77
CA ALA A 149 18.31 -9.51 -1.08
C ALA A 149 17.32 -9.67 0.09
N GLY A 150 17.17 -10.86 0.66
CA GLY A 150 16.31 -11.10 1.81
C GLY A 150 16.73 -10.33 3.06
N GLN A 151 18.04 -10.19 3.31
CA GLN A 151 18.54 -9.36 4.41
C GLN A 151 18.24 -7.87 4.18
N LYS A 152 18.39 -7.36 2.95
CA LYS A 152 18.01 -5.98 2.59
C LYS A 152 16.53 -5.75 2.80
N THR A 153 15.67 -6.68 2.41
CA THR A 153 14.22 -6.58 2.62
C THR A 153 13.87 -6.52 4.11
N ARG A 154 14.49 -7.37 4.94
CA ARG A 154 14.30 -7.32 6.41
C ARG A 154 14.75 -5.97 7.00
N VAL A 155 15.87 -5.43 6.55
CA VAL A 155 16.37 -4.10 6.99
C VAL A 155 15.44 -2.98 6.50
N GLY A 156 14.93 -3.06 5.26
CA GLY A 156 13.94 -2.14 4.73
C GLY A 156 12.65 -2.12 5.54
N LEU A 157 12.15 -3.30 5.93
CA LEU A 157 11.00 -3.41 6.85
C LEU A 157 11.32 -2.86 8.24
N ALA A 158 12.55 -3.09 8.75
CA ALA A 158 12.97 -2.49 10.02
C ALA A 158 12.89 -0.97 9.96
N LYS A 159 13.40 -0.37 8.87
CA LYS A 159 13.26 1.07 8.61
C LYS A 159 11.78 1.49 8.59
N ALA A 160 10.94 0.74 7.88
CA ALA A 160 9.53 1.06 7.74
C ALA A 160 8.75 0.95 9.07
N PHE A 161 9.21 0.14 10.01
CA PHE A 161 8.59 -0.03 11.32
C PHE A 161 9.11 0.93 12.40
N LEU A 162 10.14 1.74 12.13
CA LEU A 162 10.77 2.61 13.14
C LEU A 162 9.77 3.57 13.80
N ASN A 163 8.97 4.29 13.03
CA ASN A 163 7.96 5.21 13.54
C ASN A 163 6.64 4.54 13.93
N ALA A 164 6.59 3.19 13.92
CA ALA A 164 5.38 2.43 14.23
C ALA A 164 4.12 2.92 13.46
N PRO A 165 4.17 2.99 12.11
CA PRO A 165 3.14 3.64 11.32
C PRO A 165 1.76 3.00 11.49
N GLU A 166 0.72 3.83 11.41
CA GLU A 166 -0.67 3.42 11.35
C GLU A 166 -1.10 3.07 9.91
N LEU A 167 -0.43 3.67 8.91
CA LEU A 167 -0.57 3.33 7.50
C LEU A 167 0.79 2.90 6.94
N LEU A 168 0.87 1.66 6.46
CA LEU A 168 2.07 1.13 5.82
C LEU A 168 1.80 0.83 4.35
N LEU A 169 2.55 1.51 3.49
CA LEU A 169 2.50 1.32 2.04
C LEU A 169 3.66 0.42 1.62
N LEU A 170 3.37 -0.61 0.84
CA LEU A 170 4.34 -1.64 0.44
C LEU A 170 4.26 -1.83 -1.07
N ASP A 171 5.39 -1.69 -1.77
CA ASP A 171 5.47 -1.96 -3.19
C ASP A 171 6.30 -3.23 -3.41
N GLU A 172 5.66 -4.30 -3.86
CA GLU A 172 6.27 -5.61 -4.09
C GLU A 172 7.10 -6.15 -2.90
N PRO A 173 6.54 -6.25 -1.69
CA PRO A 173 7.31 -6.49 -0.46
C PRO A 173 8.04 -7.83 -0.40
N THR A 174 7.66 -8.80 -1.23
CA THR A 174 8.27 -10.15 -1.29
C THR A 174 8.89 -10.47 -2.64
N ALA A 175 8.99 -9.48 -3.55
CA ALA A 175 9.58 -9.68 -4.86
C ALA A 175 11.03 -10.18 -4.76
N SER A 176 11.40 -11.13 -5.60
CA SER A 176 12.75 -11.70 -5.70
C SER A 176 13.27 -12.36 -4.41
N LEU A 177 12.38 -12.77 -3.51
CA LEU A 177 12.71 -13.54 -2.32
C LEU A 177 12.46 -15.04 -2.55
N ASP A 178 13.23 -15.87 -1.85
CA ASP A 178 12.94 -17.28 -1.77
C ASP A 178 11.61 -17.53 -1.02
N PRO A 179 10.92 -18.66 -1.25
CA PRO A 179 9.61 -18.92 -0.69
C PRO A 179 9.54 -18.84 0.85
N ASP A 180 10.56 -19.33 1.54
CA ASP A 180 10.61 -19.34 3.01
C ASP A 180 10.75 -17.93 3.57
N THR A 181 11.64 -17.12 2.99
CA THR A 181 11.80 -15.71 3.36
C THR A 181 10.53 -14.91 3.04
N ALA A 182 9.91 -15.14 1.89
CA ALA A 182 8.67 -14.47 1.51
C ALA A 182 7.53 -14.82 2.47
N ASP A 183 7.39 -16.09 2.88
CA ASP A 183 6.36 -16.52 3.82
C ASP A 183 6.58 -15.90 5.22
N TRP A 184 7.82 -15.88 5.67
CA TRP A 184 8.21 -15.23 6.92
C TRP A 184 7.89 -13.72 6.91
N ILE A 185 8.17 -13.00 5.80
CA ILE A 185 7.81 -11.58 5.64
C ILE A 185 6.31 -11.39 5.72
N ARG A 186 5.51 -12.21 5.02
CA ARG A 186 4.04 -12.15 5.08
C ARG A 186 3.51 -12.32 6.51
N GLU A 187 4.07 -13.28 7.25
CA GLU A 187 3.70 -13.47 8.65
C GLU A 187 4.02 -12.23 9.50
N LYS A 188 5.19 -11.62 9.31
CA LYS A 188 5.58 -10.38 10.03
C LYS A 188 4.65 -9.22 9.71
N LEU A 189 4.28 -9.03 8.45
CA LEU A 189 3.33 -7.99 8.03
C LEU A 189 1.94 -8.22 8.64
N ARG A 190 1.42 -9.45 8.57
CA ARG A 190 0.13 -9.83 9.18
C ARG A 190 0.13 -9.60 10.69
N ASN A 191 1.20 -10.01 11.37
CA ASN A 191 1.35 -9.82 12.82
C ASN A 191 1.46 -8.33 13.17
N TYR A 192 2.14 -7.53 12.35
CA TYR A 192 2.22 -6.09 12.53
C TYR A 192 0.83 -5.44 12.41
N ALA A 193 0.11 -5.71 11.32
CA ALA A 193 -1.25 -5.21 11.09
C ALA A 193 -2.16 -5.54 12.27
N LYS A 194 -2.21 -6.80 12.68
CA LYS A 194 -3.07 -7.27 13.77
C LYS A 194 -2.72 -6.64 15.13
N ARG A 195 -1.43 -6.59 15.51
CA ARG A 195 -1.01 -6.08 16.84
C ARG A 195 -1.17 -4.58 16.95
N ARG A 196 -0.97 -3.85 15.87
CA ARG A 196 -1.01 -2.38 15.84
C ARG A 196 -2.33 -1.81 15.34
N ARG A 197 -3.23 -2.68 14.83
CA ARG A 197 -4.41 -2.26 14.05
C ARG A 197 -4.01 -1.33 12.91
N ALA A 198 -2.83 -1.57 12.33
CA ALA A 198 -2.32 -0.78 11.24
C ALA A 198 -2.99 -1.17 9.92
N THR A 199 -3.27 -0.17 9.09
CA THR A 199 -3.76 -0.38 7.73
C THR A 199 -2.58 -0.60 6.81
N LEU A 200 -2.64 -1.65 6.00
CA LEU A 200 -1.63 -1.99 5.01
C LEU A 200 -2.21 -1.81 3.60
N LEU A 201 -1.45 -1.12 2.74
CA LEU A 201 -1.70 -1.13 1.30
C LEU A 201 -0.48 -1.72 0.62
N LEU A 202 -0.66 -2.84 -0.07
CA LEU A 202 0.41 -3.48 -0.82
C LEU A 202 0.11 -3.45 -2.32
N ALA A 203 1.07 -3.00 -3.12
CA ALA A 203 1.06 -3.22 -4.55
C ALA A 203 1.77 -4.54 -4.84
N SER A 204 1.12 -5.43 -5.56
CA SER A 204 1.72 -6.70 -5.97
C SER A 204 1.20 -7.13 -7.34
N HIS A 205 1.99 -7.93 -8.04
CA HIS A 205 1.55 -8.70 -9.21
C HIS A 205 1.47 -10.19 -8.89
N ASN A 206 1.79 -10.59 -7.66
CA ASN A 206 1.75 -11.98 -7.20
C ASN A 206 0.38 -12.29 -6.55
N MET A 207 -0.50 -12.94 -7.32
CA MET A 207 -1.87 -13.27 -6.92
C MET A 207 -1.91 -14.18 -5.69
N THR A 208 -1.02 -15.17 -5.62
CA THR A 208 -0.92 -16.07 -4.46
C THR A 208 -0.55 -15.35 -3.18
N GLU A 209 0.30 -14.33 -3.27
CA GLU A 209 0.63 -13.47 -2.12
C GLU A 209 -0.59 -12.70 -1.65
N VAL A 210 -1.32 -12.12 -2.61
CA VAL A 210 -2.51 -11.30 -2.35
C VAL A 210 -3.62 -12.13 -1.71
N GLU A 211 -3.91 -13.32 -2.21
CA GLU A 211 -4.89 -14.24 -1.63
C GLU A 211 -4.60 -14.59 -0.16
N ARG A 212 -3.32 -14.65 0.20
CA ARG A 212 -2.89 -15.00 1.57
C ARG A 212 -2.87 -13.82 2.54
N LEU A 213 -2.64 -12.61 2.04
CA LEU A 213 -2.42 -11.42 2.89
C LEU A 213 -3.59 -10.45 2.92
N ALA A 214 -4.29 -10.28 1.81
CA ALA A 214 -5.23 -9.19 1.66
C ALA A 214 -6.64 -9.57 2.14
N ASP A 215 -7.25 -8.65 2.88
CA ASP A 215 -8.68 -8.69 3.22
C ASP A 215 -9.52 -8.22 2.03
N ARG A 216 -8.96 -7.32 1.20
CA ARG A 216 -9.59 -6.73 0.03
C ARG A 216 -8.58 -6.54 -1.09
N VAL A 217 -9.01 -6.73 -2.32
CA VAL A 217 -8.24 -6.52 -3.55
C VAL A 217 -8.89 -5.44 -4.37
N ILE A 218 -8.09 -4.49 -4.81
CA ILE A 218 -8.44 -3.50 -5.85
C ILE A 218 -7.64 -3.86 -7.09
N LEU A 219 -8.31 -4.38 -8.10
CA LEU A 219 -7.69 -4.84 -9.33
C LEU A 219 -7.59 -3.67 -10.31
N LEU A 220 -6.37 -3.33 -10.70
CA LEU A 220 -6.06 -2.24 -11.61
C LEU A 220 -5.66 -2.78 -12.99
N ASP A 221 -6.21 -2.18 -14.02
CA ASP A 221 -5.77 -2.36 -15.40
C ASP A 221 -5.81 -1.03 -16.16
N ALA A 222 -4.76 -0.72 -16.91
CA ALA A 222 -4.63 0.50 -17.70
C ALA A 222 -5.02 1.78 -16.92
N GLY A 223 -4.63 1.86 -15.64
CA GLY A 223 -4.89 3.00 -14.75
C GLY A 223 -6.29 3.04 -14.13
N ARG A 224 -7.16 2.07 -14.39
CA ARG A 224 -8.55 2.02 -13.90
C ARG A 224 -8.75 0.90 -12.90
N ILE A 225 -9.66 1.10 -11.96
CA ILE A 225 -10.18 0.00 -11.13
C ILE A 225 -11.14 -0.81 -11.98
N ILE A 226 -10.90 -2.11 -12.09
CA ILE A 226 -11.72 -3.04 -12.86
C ILE A 226 -12.50 -3.99 -11.96
N GLU A 227 -11.97 -4.32 -10.79
CA GLU A 227 -12.65 -5.08 -9.75
C GLU A 227 -12.21 -4.61 -8.37
N ASP A 228 -13.10 -4.76 -7.39
CA ASP A 228 -12.89 -4.36 -6.02
C ASP A 228 -13.70 -5.25 -5.08
N GLY A 229 -13.02 -6.05 -4.25
CA GLY A 229 -13.70 -6.97 -3.34
C GLY A 229 -12.76 -7.86 -2.55
N ALA A 230 -13.31 -8.68 -1.67
CA ALA A 230 -12.54 -9.71 -0.97
C ALA A 230 -12.05 -10.77 -1.98
N PRO A 231 -10.80 -11.29 -1.86
CA PRO A 231 -10.27 -12.28 -2.80
C PRO A 231 -11.20 -13.47 -3.03
N ARG A 232 -11.74 -14.05 -1.96
CA ARG A 232 -12.67 -15.18 -2.04
C ARG A 232 -13.97 -14.84 -2.76
N ALA A 233 -14.54 -13.67 -2.48
CA ALA A 233 -15.78 -13.24 -3.13
C ALA A 233 -15.59 -13.04 -4.63
N LEU A 234 -14.43 -12.50 -5.06
CA LEU A 234 -14.10 -12.38 -6.48
C LEU A 234 -13.97 -13.76 -7.15
N ILE A 235 -13.24 -14.69 -6.52
CA ILE A 235 -13.07 -16.07 -7.02
C ILE A 235 -14.45 -16.75 -7.19
N GLU A 236 -15.32 -16.65 -6.20
CA GLU A 236 -16.69 -17.21 -6.25
C GLU A 236 -17.55 -16.55 -7.33
N THR A 237 -17.51 -15.21 -7.45
CA THR A 237 -18.29 -14.47 -8.44
C THR A 237 -17.94 -14.84 -9.88
N TYR A 238 -16.66 -15.09 -10.14
CA TYR A 238 -16.18 -15.50 -11.47
C TYR A 238 -16.22 -17.01 -11.69
N GLY A 239 -16.59 -17.82 -10.67
CA GLY A 239 -16.63 -19.28 -10.76
C GLY A 239 -15.24 -19.87 -11.05
N ARG A 240 -14.20 -19.32 -10.44
CA ARG A 240 -12.81 -19.73 -10.63
C ARG A 240 -12.23 -20.37 -9.37
N GLU A 241 -11.06 -20.97 -9.48
CA GLU A 241 -10.37 -21.58 -8.34
C GLU A 241 -9.32 -20.65 -7.72
N THR A 242 -8.78 -19.69 -8.51
CA THR A 242 -7.71 -18.79 -8.10
C THR A 242 -7.98 -17.34 -8.53
N LEU A 243 -7.39 -16.40 -7.81
CA LEU A 243 -7.42 -14.97 -8.17
C LEU A 243 -6.68 -14.71 -9.51
N GLU A 244 -5.70 -15.55 -9.87
CA GLU A 244 -4.99 -15.45 -11.13
C GLU A 244 -5.91 -15.72 -12.32
N GLU A 245 -6.78 -16.72 -12.21
CA GLU A 245 -7.79 -17.02 -13.24
C GLU A 245 -8.80 -15.87 -13.37
N VAL A 246 -9.25 -15.31 -12.24
CA VAL A 246 -10.12 -14.12 -12.25
C VAL A 246 -9.45 -12.97 -12.99
N PHE A 247 -8.19 -12.67 -12.65
CA PHE A 247 -7.44 -11.60 -13.32
C PHE A 247 -7.34 -11.82 -14.84
N LEU A 248 -7.00 -13.04 -15.26
CA LEU A 248 -6.88 -13.37 -16.69
C LEU A 248 -8.21 -13.21 -17.42
N ASP A 249 -9.33 -13.60 -16.80
CA ASP A 249 -10.66 -13.45 -17.38
C ASP A 249 -11.05 -12.00 -17.56
N VAL A 250 -10.83 -11.18 -16.52
CA VAL A 250 -11.17 -9.77 -16.56
C VAL A 250 -10.35 -9.01 -17.61
N VAL A 251 -9.05 -9.27 -17.68
CA VAL A 251 -8.15 -8.64 -18.66
C VAL A 251 -8.48 -9.11 -20.09
N ARG A 252 -8.72 -10.41 -20.30
CA ARG A 252 -9.07 -10.96 -21.63
C ARG A 252 -10.47 -10.57 -22.06
N GLY A 253 -11.44 -10.55 -21.15
CA GLY A 253 -12.80 -10.10 -21.41
C GLY A 253 -12.87 -8.67 -21.93
N ARG A 254 -11.98 -7.78 -21.50
CA ARG A 254 -11.82 -6.42 -22.04
C ARG A 254 -11.21 -6.41 -23.43
N SER A 255 -10.17 -7.22 -23.67
CA SER A 255 -9.54 -7.31 -25.01
C SER A 255 -10.52 -7.79 -26.09
N SER A 256 -11.56 -8.55 -25.71
CA SER A 256 -12.62 -8.99 -26.62
C SER A 256 -13.80 -8.02 -26.72
N SER A 257 -14.03 -7.16 -25.70
CA SER A 257 -15.12 -6.15 -25.71
C SER A 257 -14.74 -4.85 -26.41
N ASP A 258 -13.46 -4.51 -26.50
CA ASP A 258 -12.98 -3.42 -27.35
C ASP A 258 -13.16 -3.71 -28.85
N SER A 259 -13.45 -4.98 -29.22
CA SER A 259 -13.73 -5.41 -30.60
C SER A 259 -15.22 -5.64 -30.90
N VAL A 260 -16.12 -5.59 -29.90
CA VAL A 260 -17.56 -5.81 -30.09
C VAL A 260 -18.33 -4.96 -29.07
N GLY A 261 -18.94 -3.89 -29.53
CA GLY A 261 -19.79 -3.04 -28.70
C GLY A 261 -20.87 -3.83 -27.96
N ASP A 262 -21.03 -3.41 -26.72
CA ASP A 262 -22.22 -3.61 -25.90
C ASP A 262 -22.52 -5.04 -25.41
N ARG A 263 -22.00 -5.40 -24.22
CA ARG A 263 -22.63 -6.41 -23.36
C ARG A 263 -22.75 -5.91 -21.94
N GLN A 264 -23.97 -5.99 -21.43
CA GLN A 264 -24.49 -5.56 -20.15
C GLN A 264 -23.56 -5.91 -18.96
N ARG A 265 -23.19 -4.91 -18.18
CA ARG A 265 -22.55 -5.06 -16.86
C ARG A 265 -23.51 -5.77 -15.90
N PRO A 266 -23.02 -6.70 -15.06
CA PRO A 266 -23.76 -7.04 -13.84
C PRO A 266 -23.81 -5.80 -12.93
N PRO A 267 -24.90 -5.57 -12.19
CA PRO A 267 -25.06 -4.37 -11.38
C PRO A 267 -24.06 -4.38 -10.22
N SER A 268 -23.12 -3.45 -10.24
CA SER A 268 -22.36 -3.06 -9.06
C SER A 268 -23.34 -2.62 -7.98
N LEU A 269 -23.19 -3.17 -6.77
CA LEU A 269 -23.93 -2.76 -5.57
C LEU A 269 -23.79 -1.24 -5.39
N LEU A 270 -24.82 -0.52 -5.80
CA LEU A 270 -25.00 0.89 -5.48
C LEU A 270 -25.19 1.00 -3.97
N LEU A 271 -24.32 1.76 -3.33
CA LEU A 271 -24.58 2.28 -1.99
C LEU A 271 -25.88 3.06 -2.04
N GLU A 272 -26.91 2.55 -1.36
CA GLU A 272 -28.17 3.26 -1.15
C GLU A 272 -27.87 4.58 -0.43
N GLU A 273 -28.22 5.66 -1.07
CA GLU A 273 -28.37 6.98 -0.44
C GLU A 273 -29.53 6.87 0.56
N ALA A 274 -29.20 6.95 1.83
CA ALA A 274 -30.20 7.20 2.87
C ALA A 274 -30.44 8.71 2.95
N SER A 275 -31.67 9.08 2.64
CA SER A 275 -32.27 10.40 2.84
C SER A 275 -32.38 10.78 4.31
#